data_f244cdc51a2db7cab14dd9d253f3ea63
#
_entry.id   f244cdc51a2db7cab14dd9d253f3ea63
#
_cell.length_a   1.000
_cell.length_b   1.000
_cell.length_c   1.000
_cell.angle_alpha   90.00
_cell.angle_beta   90.00
_cell.angle_gamma   90.00
#
_symmetry.space_group_name_H-M   'P 1'
#
loop_
_entity.id
_entity.type
_entity.pdbx_description
1 polymer ?
#
loop_
_entity_poly.entity_id
_entity_poly.type
_entity_poly.pdbx_seq_one_letter_code
_entity_poly.pdbx_strand_id
1 'polypeptide(L)'
;MSYGRTLDIKNFKENLRTGDKKLDKEYNDIFQSFAKRVDYSIAYFYAYEEFASPEAIKDDWETDFSGKNGTNHRLYYEAQALAFLQNIHALCDTVPYAINKILVRNDKIKEPKWNEDFIKAVEAKFSTEPIFVDTLRKFMQNDDFLRLKAYVNRAKHQHLVIIKNNRTELYFDDFVYYLYPAPNKKVEAIAKGEKVEEFMLRVHKNLVGELMHIYNYMYQLA
;
A
#
# COMPACT_ATOMS: atom_id res chain seq x y z
N MET A 1 14.56 1.56 8.75
CA MET A 1 13.14 1.51 9.18
C MET A 1 12.95 0.36 10.15
N SER A 2 12.49 0.61 11.36
CA SER A 2 12.19 -0.41 12.37
C SER A 2 10.69 -0.54 12.51
N TYR A 3 10.15 -1.74 12.35
CA TYR A 3 8.72 -2.03 12.54
C TYR A 3 8.51 -2.44 14.01
N GLY A 4 7.55 -1.83 14.67
CA GLY A 4 7.11 -2.26 15.99
C GLY A 4 6.32 -3.58 15.99
N ARG A 5 6.11 -4.19 14.80
CA ARG A 5 5.39 -5.45 14.60
C ARG A 5 6.10 -6.28 13.56
N THR A 6 6.30 -7.56 13.84
CA THR A 6 6.87 -8.55 12.92
C THR A 6 5.82 -9.56 12.52
N LEU A 7 5.89 -10.05 11.28
CA LEU A 7 5.11 -11.22 10.87
C LEU A 7 5.59 -12.45 11.62
N ASP A 8 4.68 -13.17 12.25
CA ASP A 8 4.97 -14.43 12.91
C ASP A 8 5.04 -15.57 11.88
N ILE A 9 6.20 -15.63 11.21
CA ILE A 9 6.46 -16.62 10.14
C ILE A 9 6.36 -18.07 10.66
N LYS A 10 6.68 -18.29 11.93
CA LYS A 10 6.67 -19.65 12.50
C LYS A 10 5.23 -20.14 12.68
N ASN A 11 4.40 -19.35 13.32
CA ASN A 11 2.97 -19.67 13.47
C ASN A 11 2.25 -19.76 12.13
N PHE A 12 2.61 -18.90 11.16
CA PHE A 12 2.09 -18.99 9.80
C PHE A 12 2.29 -20.39 9.19
N LYS A 13 3.51 -20.91 9.22
CA LYS A 13 3.83 -22.21 8.62
C LYS A 13 3.20 -23.39 9.34
N GLU A 14 2.97 -23.26 10.64
CA GLU A 14 2.40 -24.34 11.46
C GLU A 14 0.86 -24.37 11.37
N ASN A 15 0.20 -23.22 11.40
CA ASN A 15 -1.26 -23.12 11.44
C ASN A 15 -1.95 -23.20 10.08
N LEU A 16 -1.24 -22.88 8.99
CA LEU A 16 -1.83 -22.92 7.63
C LEU A 16 -1.57 -24.22 6.86
N ARG A 17 -1.05 -25.27 7.51
CA ARG A 17 -0.93 -26.58 6.86
C ARG A 17 -2.30 -27.25 6.77
N THR A 18 -2.84 -27.33 5.55
CA THR A 18 -4.12 -28.00 5.27
C THR A 18 -3.96 -29.49 5.00
N GLY A 19 -2.73 -29.95 4.69
CA GLY A 19 -2.45 -31.30 4.16
C GLY A 19 -2.69 -31.42 2.66
N ASP A 20 -3.34 -30.43 2.03
CA ASP A 20 -3.45 -30.33 0.57
C ASP A 20 -2.25 -29.53 0.02
N LYS A 21 -1.37 -30.22 -0.71
CA LYS A 21 -0.14 -29.63 -1.26
C LYS A 21 -0.39 -28.42 -2.17
N LYS A 22 -1.53 -28.38 -2.87
CA LYS A 22 -1.87 -27.27 -3.76
C LYS A 22 -2.29 -26.04 -2.98
N LEU A 23 -3.13 -26.21 -1.96
CA LEU A 23 -3.53 -25.11 -1.07
C LEU A 23 -2.36 -24.61 -0.24
N ASP A 24 -1.56 -25.50 0.32
CA ASP A 24 -0.36 -25.14 1.11
C ASP A 24 0.63 -24.33 0.27
N LYS A 25 0.79 -24.68 -1.02
CA LYS A 25 1.60 -23.89 -1.95
C LYS A 25 0.98 -22.51 -2.20
N GLU A 26 -0.31 -22.42 -2.49
CA GLU A 26 -1.01 -21.14 -2.74
C GLU A 26 -0.89 -20.20 -1.53
N TYR A 27 -1.06 -20.72 -0.32
CA TYR A 27 -0.92 -19.92 0.89
C TYR A 27 0.52 -19.43 1.10
N ASN A 28 1.50 -20.30 0.83
CA ASN A 28 2.90 -19.88 0.87
C ASN A 28 3.21 -18.79 -0.17
N ASP A 29 2.67 -18.90 -1.39
CA ASP A 29 2.88 -17.92 -2.45
C ASP A 29 2.25 -16.55 -2.10
N ILE A 30 1.07 -16.54 -1.49
CA ILE A 30 0.43 -15.33 -0.94
C ILE A 30 1.35 -14.66 0.08
N PHE A 31 1.86 -15.43 1.03
CA PHE A 31 2.75 -14.92 2.07
C PHE A 31 4.06 -14.38 1.50
N GLN A 32 4.72 -15.14 0.62
CA GLN A 32 5.97 -14.71 -0.03
C GLN A 32 5.77 -13.44 -0.85
N SER A 33 4.61 -13.31 -1.52
CA SER A 33 4.26 -12.10 -2.24
C SER A 33 4.14 -10.89 -1.31
N PHE A 34 3.50 -11.06 -0.15
CA PHE A 34 3.41 -10.02 0.87
C PHE A 34 4.80 -9.60 1.36
N ALA A 35 5.62 -10.55 1.81
CA ALA A 35 6.96 -10.27 2.32
C ALA A 35 7.84 -9.55 1.30
N LYS A 36 7.88 -10.05 0.04
CA LYS A 36 8.65 -9.41 -1.03
C LYS A 36 8.20 -7.99 -1.34
N ARG A 37 6.89 -7.69 -1.28
CA ARG A 37 6.40 -6.32 -1.49
C ARG A 37 6.81 -5.38 -0.37
N VAL A 38 6.90 -5.87 0.87
CA VAL A 38 7.47 -5.10 1.98
C VAL A 38 8.93 -4.77 1.68
N ASP A 39 9.74 -5.77 1.27
CA ASP A 39 11.15 -5.55 0.92
C ASP A 39 11.30 -4.59 -0.27
N TYR A 40 10.47 -4.72 -1.31
CA TYR A 40 10.51 -3.82 -2.46
C TYR A 40 10.16 -2.37 -2.07
N SER A 41 9.23 -2.16 -1.12
CA SER A 41 8.93 -0.79 -0.66
C SER A 41 10.14 -0.14 0.01
N ILE A 42 10.92 -0.92 0.77
CA ILE A 42 12.16 -0.46 1.38
C ILE A 42 13.20 -0.13 0.30
N ALA A 43 13.36 -1.01 -0.69
CA ALA A 43 14.30 -0.80 -1.80
C ALA A 43 13.96 0.45 -2.62
N TYR A 44 12.68 0.66 -2.96
CA TYR A 44 12.24 1.87 -3.66
C TYR A 44 12.43 3.13 -2.85
N PHE A 45 12.23 3.07 -1.53
CA PHE A 45 12.46 4.21 -0.66
C PHE A 45 13.94 4.60 -0.63
N TYR A 46 14.86 3.66 -0.44
CA TYR A 46 16.29 3.95 -0.48
C TYR A 46 16.77 4.43 -1.85
N ALA A 47 16.26 3.85 -2.93
CA ALA A 47 16.56 4.34 -4.27
C ALA A 47 16.01 5.78 -4.49
N TYR A 48 14.85 6.11 -3.94
CA TYR A 48 14.34 7.47 -3.94
C TYR A 48 15.29 8.42 -3.19
N GLU A 49 15.72 8.08 -1.96
CA GLU A 49 16.65 8.91 -1.17
C GLU A 49 17.98 9.15 -1.90
N GLU A 50 18.50 8.12 -2.60
CA GLU A 50 19.74 8.23 -3.37
C GLU A 50 19.65 9.30 -4.47
N PHE A 51 18.53 9.33 -5.21
CA PHE A 51 18.31 10.27 -6.31
C PHE A 51 17.70 11.61 -5.87
N ALA A 52 17.09 11.68 -4.68
CA ALA A 52 16.52 12.89 -4.09
C ALA A 52 17.46 13.54 -3.06
N SER A 53 18.78 13.44 -3.27
CA SER A 53 19.76 14.11 -2.39
C SER A 53 19.61 15.64 -2.48
N PRO A 54 20.00 16.39 -1.43
CA PRO A 54 19.92 17.86 -1.46
C PRO A 54 20.62 18.49 -2.67
N GLU A 55 21.76 17.93 -3.09
CA GLU A 55 22.51 18.35 -4.26
C GLU A 55 21.70 18.10 -5.55
N ALA A 56 21.14 16.90 -5.69
CA ALA A 56 20.34 16.54 -6.86
C ALA A 56 19.07 17.40 -6.98
N ILE A 57 18.39 17.68 -5.88
CA ILE A 57 17.20 18.55 -5.82
C ILE A 57 17.57 19.98 -6.27
N LYS A 58 18.70 20.48 -5.83
CA LYS A 58 19.20 21.81 -6.21
C LYS A 58 19.60 21.86 -7.69
N ASP A 59 20.34 20.87 -8.17
CA ASP A 59 20.78 20.79 -9.57
C ASP A 59 19.60 20.67 -10.53
N ASP A 60 18.59 19.87 -10.20
CA ASP A 60 17.37 19.71 -11.02
C ASP A 60 16.55 21.00 -11.15
N TRP A 61 16.65 21.88 -10.16
CA TRP A 61 16.00 23.19 -10.23
C TRP A 61 16.73 24.13 -11.22
N GLU A 62 18.06 24.05 -11.25
CA GLU A 62 18.91 24.98 -12.03
C GLU A 62 19.10 24.53 -13.50
N THR A 63 18.92 23.25 -13.80
CA THR A 63 19.35 22.64 -15.08
C THR A 63 18.20 22.05 -15.90
N ASP A 64 17.09 22.66 -16.00
CA ASP A 64 16.05 22.38 -17.01
C ASP A 64 16.22 21.01 -17.75
N PHE A 65 15.98 19.87 -17.10
CA PHE A 65 16.00 18.49 -17.60
C PHE A 65 17.32 17.94 -18.18
N SER A 66 18.30 18.74 -18.45
CA SER A 66 19.59 18.31 -18.98
C SER A 66 20.68 18.38 -17.90
N GLY A 67 20.62 17.46 -16.91
CA GLY A 67 21.68 17.38 -15.90
C GLY A 67 23.07 17.50 -16.53
N LYS A 68 23.97 18.30 -15.98
CA LYS A 68 25.34 18.57 -16.48
C LYS A 68 26.14 17.30 -16.81
N ASN A 69 25.72 16.14 -16.26
CA ASN A 69 26.39 14.85 -16.41
C ASN A 69 25.49 13.80 -17.11
N GLY A 70 24.41 14.19 -17.79
CA GLY A 70 23.51 13.26 -18.48
C GLY A 70 22.62 12.41 -17.56
N THR A 71 22.64 12.66 -16.24
CA THR A 71 21.77 11.96 -15.30
C THR A 71 20.59 12.85 -14.98
N ASN A 72 19.39 12.41 -15.35
CA ASN A 72 18.18 13.10 -15.01
C ASN A 72 17.68 12.61 -13.63
N HIS A 73 18.18 13.19 -12.56
CA HIS A 73 17.82 12.85 -11.18
C HIS A 73 16.31 12.94 -10.95
N ARG A 74 15.66 13.93 -11.54
CA ARG A 74 14.20 14.11 -11.45
C ARG A 74 13.44 12.90 -11.94
N LEU A 75 13.79 12.38 -13.12
CA LEU A 75 13.13 11.19 -13.66
C LEU A 75 13.27 10.00 -12.70
N TYR A 76 14.44 9.84 -12.10
CA TYR A 76 14.71 8.72 -11.19
C TYR A 76 13.95 8.85 -9.87
N TYR A 77 14.02 10.00 -9.16
CA TYR A 77 13.30 10.13 -7.89
C TYR A 77 11.77 10.10 -8.09
N GLU A 78 11.24 10.69 -9.16
CA GLU A 78 9.81 10.58 -9.51
C GLU A 78 9.41 9.12 -9.78
N ALA A 79 10.19 8.39 -10.57
CA ALA A 79 9.94 6.99 -10.87
C ALA A 79 9.96 6.11 -9.61
N GLN A 80 10.95 6.31 -8.71
CA GLN A 80 11.06 5.54 -7.47
C GLN A 80 9.92 5.85 -6.49
N ALA A 81 9.53 7.12 -6.34
CA ALA A 81 8.38 7.50 -5.53
C ALA A 81 7.09 6.86 -6.06
N LEU A 82 6.84 6.90 -7.37
CA LEU A 82 5.67 6.27 -7.97
C LEU A 82 5.69 4.75 -7.83
N ALA A 83 6.85 4.12 -8.05
CA ALA A 83 7.01 2.66 -7.87
C ALA A 83 6.75 2.25 -6.42
N PHE A 84 7.23 3.03 -5.45
CA PHE A 84 6.93 2.84 -4.04
C PHE A 84 5.42 2.89 -3.76
N LEU A 85 4.73 3.96 -4.19
CA LEU A 85 3.29 4.12 -3.97
C LEU A 85 2.49 2.97 -4.59
N GLN A 86 2.80 2.61 -5.82
CA GLN A 86 2.14 1.50 -6.52
C GLN A 86 2.37 0.17 -5.82
N ASN A 87 3.58 -0.07 -5.31
CA ASN A 87 3.92 -1.30 -4.59
C ASN A 87 3.18 -1.41 -3.25
N ILE A 88 3.13 -0.32 -2.45
CA ILE A 88 2.36 -0.31 -1.19
C ILE A 88 0.85 -0.47 -1.47
N HIS A 89 0.33 0.20 -2.49
CA HIS A 89 -1.08 0.03 -2.86
C HIS A 89 -1.40 -1.43 -3.25
N ALA A 90 -0.53 -2.04 -4.08
CA ALA A 90 -0.68 -3.44 -4.45
C ALA A 90 -0.56 -4.38 -3.24
N LEU A 91 0.29 -4.04 -2.24
CA LEU A 91 0.36 -4.75 -0.97
C LEU A 91 -0.99 -4.70 -0.23
N CYS A 92 -1.61 -3.51 -0.15
CA CYS A 92 -2.94 -3.36 0.44
C CYS A 92 -3.99 -4.21 -0.31
N ASP A 93 -3.98 -4.20 -1.64
CA ASP A 93 -4.94 -4.93 -2.47
C ASP A 93 -4.81 -6.46 -2.37
N THR A 94 -3.64 -6.99 -1.96
CA THR A 94 -3.47 -8.43 -1.77
C THR A 94 -4.18 -8.96 -0.52
N VAL A 95 -4.46 -8.11 0.47
CA VAL A 95 -5.04 -8.55 1.76
C VAL A 95 -6.47 -9.08 1.63
N PRO A 96 -7.42 -8.41 0.96
CA PRO A 96 -8.74 -8.99 0.72
C PRO A 96 -8.69 -10.33 0.01
N TYR A 97 -7.78 -10.48 -0.96
CA TYR A 97 -7.56 -11.76 -1.64
C TYR A 97 -7.09 -12.85 -0.67
N ALA A 98 -6.09 -12.56 0.15
CA ALA A 98 -5.57 -13.49 1.15
C ALA A 98 -6.64 -13.91 2.15
N ILE A 99 -7.41 -12.96 2.70
CA ILE A 99 -8.51 -13.24 3.63
C ILE A 99 -9.57 -14.12 2.97
N ASN A 100 -9.97 -13.79 1.73
CA ASN A 100 -10.95 -14.61 1.03
C ASN A 100 -10.46 -16.04 0.80
N LYS A 101 -9.21 -16.20 0.37
CA LYS A 101 -8.64 -17.53 0.06
C LYS A 101 -8.42 -18.39 1.30
N ILE A 102 -7.92 -17.79 2.37
CA ILE A 102 -7.53 -18.52 3.57
C ILE A 102 -8.72 -18.72 4.53
N LEU A 103 -9.48 -17.66 4.79
CA LEU A 103 -10.49 -17.64 5.82
C LEU A 103 -11.92 -17.80 5.27
N VAL A 104 -12.34 -16.90 4.38
CA VAL A 104 -13.76 -16.85 3.92
C VAL A 104 -14.07 -18.01 2.99
N ARG A 105 -13.16 -18.32 2.07
CA ARG A 105 -13.26 -19.41 1.07
C ARG A 105 -14.55 -19.31 0.24
N ASN A 106 -14.86 -18.08 -0.20
CA ASN A 106 -16.05 -17.82 -1.03
C ASN A 106 -15.65 -17.65 -2.50
N ASP A 107 -15.78 -18.71 -3.29
CA ASP A 107 -15.41 -18.72 -4.71
C ASP A 107 -16.31 -17.84 -5.59
N LYS A 108 -17.45 -17.36 -5.06
CA LYS A 108 -18.31 -16.39 -5.76
C LYS A 108 -17.67 -15.00 -5.81
N ILE A 109 -16.76 -14.67 -4.87
CA ILE A 109 -16.00 -13.43 -4.85
C ILE A 109 -14.74 -13.62 -5.69
N LYS A 110 -14.84 -13.38 -7.01
CA LYS A 110 -13.71 -13.58 -7.94
C LYS A 110 -12.55 -12.60 -7.70
N GLU A 111 -12.90 -11.35 -7.37
CA GLU A 111 -11.94 -10.26 -7.15
C GLU A 111 -12.24 -9.56 -5.82
N PRO A 112 -11.78 -10.11 -4.69
CA PRO A 112 -11.97 -9.46 -3.40
C PRO A 112 -11.29 -8.09 -3.38
N LYS A 113 -12.02 -7.05 -2.97
CA LYS A 113 -11.54 -5.66 -2.90
C LYS A 113 -11.94 -5.05 -1.57
N TRP A 114 -11.26 -4.01 -1.15
CA TRP A 114 -11.66 -3.21 0.00
C TRP A 114 -12.98 -2.48 -0.28
N ASN A 115 -14.11 -3.11 0.05
CA ASN A 115 -15.45 -2.57 -0.05
C ASN A 115 -16.39 -3.23 0.97
N GLU A 116 -17.58 -2.66 1.13
CA GLU A 116 -18.57 -3.15 2.09
C GLU A 116 -19.05 -4.57 1.82
N ASP A 117 -19.11 -5.00 0.57
CA ASP A 117 -19.57 -6.36 0.22
C ASP A 117 -18.55 -7.41 0.69
N PHE A 118 -17.24 -7.10 0.57
CA PHE A 118 -16.19 -7.94 1.11
C PHE A 118 -16.25 -7.98 2.65
N ILE A 119 -16.41 -6.83 3.31
CA ILE A 119 -16.51 -6.76 4.78
C ILE A 119 -17.74 -7.55 5.28
N LYS A 120 -18.89 -7.42 4.64
CA LYS A 120 -20.09 -8.21 4.98
C LYS A 120 -19.88 -9.72 4.80
N ALA A 121 -19.14 -10.14 3.78
CA ALA A 121 -18.82 -11.55 3.60
C ALA A 121 -17.91 -12.10 4.71
N VAL A 122 -16.94 -11.30 5.17
CA VAL A 122 -16.10 -11.64 6.32
C VAL A 122 -16.93 -11.68 7.60
N GLU A 123 -17.77 -10.67 7.85
CA GLU A 123 -18.65 -10.57 9.03
C GLU A 123 -19.62 -11.75 9.12
N ALA A 124 -20.22 -12.18 8.00
CA ALA A 124 -21.09 -13.33 7.97
C ALA A 124 -20.38 -14.65 8.35
N LYS A 125 -19.08 -14.75 8.06
CA LYS A 125 -18.27 -15.92 8.40
C LYS A 125 -17.72 -15.85 9.82
N PHE A 126 -17.38 -14.66 10.31
CA PHE A 126 -16.70 -14.41 11.58
C PHE A 126 -17.54 -13.50 12.49
N SER A 127 -18.84 -13.80 12.64
CA SER A 127 -19.76 -13.03 13.49
C SER A 127 -19.38 -13.06 14.96
N THR A 128 -18.63 -14.05 15.40
CA THR A 128 -18.09 -14.16 16.77
C THR A 128 -16.78 -13.42 16.98
N GLU A 129 -16.20 -12.84 15.93
CA GLU A 129 -14.91 -12.15 15.93
C GLU A 129 -15.06 -10.67 15.53
N PRO A 130 -15.83 -9.88 16.29
CA PRO A 130 -16.14 -8.50 15.92
C PRO A 130 -14.88 -7.62 15.84
N ILE A 131 -13.85 -7.90 16.65
CA ILE A 131 -12.59 -7.16 16.65
C ILE A 131 -11.87 -7.29 15.31
N PHE A 132 -11.88 -8.49 14.69
CA PHE A 132 -11.28 -8.69 13.37
C PHE A 132 -12.01 -7.88 12.30
N VAL A 133 -13.34 -7.97 12.27
CA VAL A 133 -14.17 -7.21 11.31
C VAL A 133 -13.97 -5.70 11.47
N ASP A 134 -13.96 -5.21 12.71
CA ASP A 134 -13.72 -3.79 12.99
C ASP A 134 -12.32 -3.33 12.58
N THR A 135 -11.32 -4.19 12.74
CA THR A 135 -9.95 -3.90 12.25
C THR A 135 -9.94 -3.70 10.74
N LEU A 136 -10.64 -4.56 9.99
CA LEU A 136 -10.74 -4.42 8.54
C LEU A 136 -11.51 -3.15 8.13
N ARG A 137 -12.61 -2.81 8.82
CA ARG A 137 -13.35 -1.57 8.58
C ARG A 137 -12.50 -0.32 8.83
N LYS A 138 -11.76 -0.31 9.95
CA LYS A 138 -10.84 0.80 10.28
C LYS A 138 -9.75 0.95 9.22
N PHE A 139 -9.16 -0.16 8.75
CA PHE A 139 -8.17 -0.10 7.68
C PHE A 139 -8.75 0.47 6.39
N MET A 140 -9.95 0.03 5.99
CA MET A 140 -10.63 0.53 4.79
C MET A 140 -10.91 2.04 4.84
N GLN A 141 -11.06 2.61 6.04
CA GLN A 141 -11.32 4.03 6.28
C GLN A 141 -10.06 4.81 6.67
N ASN A 142 -8.89 4.17 6.70
CA ASN A 142 -7.64 4.82 7.07
C ASN A 142 -7.27 5.91 6.06
N ASP A 143 -7.01 7.12 6.54
CA ASP A 143 -6.73 8.30 5.71
C ASP A 143 -5.50 8.11 4.82
N ASP A 144 -4.43 7.50 5.34
CA ASP A 144 -3.21 7.23 4.57
C ASP A 144 -3.51 6.22 3.43
N PHE A 145 -4.36 5.20 3.69
CA PHE A 145 -4.79 4.28 2.64
C PHE A 145 -5.64 4.96 1.57
N LEU A 146 -6.59 5.79 1.97
CA LEU A 146 -7.46 6.53 1.04
C LEU A 146 -6.65 7.49 0.17
N ARG A 147 -5.67 8.19 0.75
CA ARG A 147 -4.76 9.09 0.02
C ARG A 147 -3.85 8.31 -0.93
N LEU A 148 -3.22 7.22 -0.45
CA LEU A 148 -2.40 6.34 -1.28
C LEU A 148 -3.19 5.82 -2.50
N LYS A 149 -4.42 5.33 -2.25
CA LYS A 149 -5.33 4.87 -3.30
C LYS A 149 -5.66 5.99 -4.30
N ALA A 150 -5.85 7.21 -3.83
CA ALA A 150 -6.11 8.37 -4.67
C ALA A 150 -4.91 8.71 -5.57
N TYR A 151 -3.69 8.74 -5.03
CA TYR A 151 -2.45 8.96 -5.79
C TYR A 151 -2.27 7.88 -6.87
N VAL A 152 -2.40 6.61 -6.51
CA VAL A 152 -2.19 5.50 -7.44
C VAL A 152 -3.27 5.47 -8.52
N ASN A 153 -4.53 5.71 -8.18
CA ASN A 153 -5.62 5.75 -9.16
C ASN A 153 -5.47 6.93 -10.13
N ARG A 154 -5.02 8.09 -9.64
CA ARG A 154 -4.72 9.23 -10.51
C ARG A 154 -3.62 8.86 -11.51
N ALA A 155 -2.51 8.28 -11.04
CA ALA A 155 -1.40 7.88 -11.89
C ALA A 155 -1.79 6.84 -12.96
N LYS A 156 -2.71 5.92 -12.61
CA LYS A 156 -3.18 4.87 -13.54
C LYS A 156 -4.19 5.37 -14.60
N HIS A 157 -5.05 6.31 -14.23
CA HIS A 157 -6.27 6.57 -15.01
C HIS A 157 -6.41 8.01 -15.52
N GLN A 158 -5.60 8.94 -15.03
CA GLN A 158 -5.74 10.34 -15.40
C GLN A 158 -4.41 10.95 -15.85
N HIS A 159 -3.56 11.32 -14.89
CA HIS A 159 -2.29 12.01 -15.13
C HIS A 159 -1.26 11.51 -14.14
N LEU A 160 0.00 11.59 -14.51
CA LEU A 160 1.09 11.33 -13.56
C LEU A 160 0.94 12.23 -12.33
N VAL A 161 1.26 11.70 -11.18
CA VAL A 161 1.36 12.50 -9.96
C VAL A 161 2.55 13.43 -10.12
N ILE A 162 2.31 14.72 -9.99
CA ILE A 162 3.34 15.74 -10.15
C ILE A 162 4.09 15.87 -8.82
N ILE A 163 5.40 15.79 -8.90
CA ILE A 163 6.29 16.12 -7.79
C ILE A 163 6.88 17.51 -8.07
N LYS A 164 6.61 18.44 -7.17
CA LYS A 164 7.15 19.81 -7.21
C LYS A 164 8.47 19.84 -6.44
N ASN A 165 9.46 20.46 -7.04
CA ASN A 165 10.75 20.76 -6.43
C ASN A 165 10.78 22.26 -6.04
N ASN A 166 10.99 22.57 -4.76
CA ASN A 166 11.09 23.93 -4.26
C ASN A 166 12.55 24.36 -3.96
N ARG A 167 13.55 23.65 -4.50
CA ARG A 167 15.02 23.79 -4.35
C ARG A 167 15.61 23.09 -3.13
N THR A 168 14.80 22.79 -2.12
CA THR A 168 15.28 22.16 -0.88
C THR A 168 14.56 20.86 -0.58
N GLU A 169 13.32 20.72 -1.05
CA GLU A 169 12.45 19.60 -0.73
C GLU A 169 11.53 19.29 -1.89
N LEU A 170 11.05 18.05 -1.94
CA LEU A 170 10.11 17.55 -2.94
C LEU A 170 8.73 17.37 -2.32
N TYR A 171 7.71 17.85 -3.04
CA TYR A 171 6.31 17.81 -2.62
C TYR A 171 5.43 17.16 -3.67
N PHE A 172 4.50 16.33 -3.26
CA PHE A 172 3.36 15.99 -4.13
C PHE A 172 2.51 17.22 -4.36
N ASP A 173 2.02 17.40 -5.58
CA ASP A 173 1.07 18.47 -5.88
C ASP A 173 -0.31 18.20 -5.28
N ASP A 174 -1.07 19.29 -5.05
CA ASP A 174 -2.47 19.19 -4.66
C ASP A 174 -3.30 18.57 -5.78
N PHE A 175 -4.25 17.74 -5.43
CA PHE A 175 -5.23 17.27 -6.39
C PHE A 175 -6.58 16.92 -5.76
N VAL A 176 -7.62 17.00 -6.57
CA VAL A 176 -8.97 16.59 -6.20
C VAL A 176 -9.15 15.10 -6.47
N TYR A 177 -9.72 14.40 -5.52
CA TYR A 177 -10.13 13.01 -5.67
C TYR A 177 -11.53 12.80 -5.09
N TYR A 178 -12.09 11.64 -5.34
CA TYR A 178 -13.46 11.35 -4.94
C TYR A 178 -13.52 10.15 -4.00
N LEU A 179 -14.21 10.36 -2.89
CA LEU A 179 -14.57 9.30 -1.95
C LEU A 179 -16.00 8.83 -2.25
N TYR A 180 -16.25 7.57 -2.01
CA TYR A 180 -17.56 6.95 -2.15
C TYR A 180 -17.97 6.32 -0.81
N PRO A 181 -18.39 7.13 0.18
CA PRO A 181 -18.69 6.66 1.53
C PRO A 181 -19.95 5.76 1.58
N ALA A 182 -20.79 5.80 0.55
CA ALA A 182 -21.95 4.93 0.38
C ALA A 182 -22.23 4.73 -1.11
N PRO A 183 -23.03 3.72 -1.49
CA PRO A 183 -23.49 3.55 -2.87
C PRO A 183 -24.14 4.85 -3.38
N ASN A 184 -23.69 5.30 -4.55
CA ASN A 184 -24.17 6.53 -5.22
C ASN A 184 -23.89 7.86 -4.48
N LYS A 185 -23.11 7.85 -3.39
CA LYS A 185 -22.68 9.07 -2.71
C LYS A 185 -21.22 9.36 -3.06
N LYS A 186 -21.01 10.32 -3.95
CA LYS A 186 -19.70 10.84 -4.34
C LYS A 186 -19.39 12.08 -3.50
N VAL A 187 -18.27 12.08 -2.81
CA VAL A 187 -17.79 13.23 -2.02
C VAL A 187 -16.42 13.64 -2.56
N GLU A 188 -16.30 14.92 -2.87
CA GLU A 188 -15.05 15.51 -3.29
C GLU A 188 -14.13 15.69 -2.08
N ALA A 189 -12.86 15.32 -2.23
CA ALA A 189 -11.82 15.52 -1.25
C ALA A 189 -10.58 16.09 -1.93
N ILE A 190 -9.81 16.88 -1.22
CA ILE A 190 -8.56 17.46 -1.70
C ILE A 190 -7.40 16.78 -0.99
N ALA A 191 -6.54 16.09 -1.75
CA ALA A 191 -5.22 15.73 -1.26
C ALA A 191 -4.36 17.00 -1.33
N LYS A 192 -4.10 17.60 -0.18
CA LYS A 192 -3.13 18.68 -0.10
C LYS A 192 -1.73 18.13 -0.27
N GLY A 193 -0.90 18.88 -1.00
CA GLY A 193 0.48 18.53 -1.21
C GLY A 193 1.23 18.39 0.11
N GLU A 194 2.05 17.37 0.16
CA GLU A 194 2.89 17.08 1.33
C GLU A 194 4.26 16.61 0.87
N LYS A 195 5.25 16.66 1.75
CA LYS A 195 6.59 16.19 1.43
C LYS A 195 6.57 14.74 1.02
N VAL A 196 7.21 14.43 -0.11
CA VAL A 196 7.25 13.09 -0.69
C VAL A 196 7.82 12.08 0.30
N GLU A 197 8.96 12.40 0.89
CA GLU A 197 9.65 11.55 1.86
C GLU A 197 8.79 11.27 3.10
N GLU A 198 8.20 12.33 3.70
CA GLU A 198 7.34 12.20 4.89
C GLU A 198 6.11 11.32 4.62
N PHE A 199 5.50 11.48 3.44
CA PHE A 199 4.39 10.63 3.04
C PHE A 199 4.80 9.18 2.85
N MET A 200 5.89 8.92 2.14
CA MET A 200 6.40 7.57 1.92
C MET A 200 6.73 6.87 3.24
N LEU A 201 7.42 7.55 4.15
CA LEU A 201 7.76 7.03 5.49
C LEU A 201 6.51 6.73 6.31
N ARG A 202 5.55 7.66 6.34
CA ARG A 202 4.31 7.53 7.10
C ARG A 202 3.45 6.38 6.57
N VAL A 203 3.22 6.33 5.27
CA VAL A 203 2.45 5.27 4.62
C VAL A 203 3.08 3.90 4.86
N HIS A 204 4.40 3.81 4.71
CA HIS A 204 5.10 2.57 4.97
C HIS A 204 4.95 2.14 6.44
N LYS A 205 5.23 3.02 7.38
CA LYS A 205 5.17 2.71 8.83
C LYS A 205 3.75 2.31 9.27
N ASN A 206 2.75 3.11 8.86
CA ASN A 206 1.39 2.93 9.33
C ASN A 206 0.69 1.78 8.60
N LEU A 207 0.63 1.81 7.26
CA LEU A 207 -0.14 0.81 6.52
C LEU A 207 0.51 -0.57 6.58
N VAL A 208 1.82 -0.68 6.40
CA VAL A 208 2.48 -1.99 6.50
C VAL A 208 2.35 -2.57 7.91
N GLY A 209 2.46 -1.72 8.94
CA GLY A 209 2.24 -2.14 10.32
C GLY A 209 0.83 -2.67 10.58
N GLU A 210 -0.19 -1.99 10.07
CA GLU A 210 -1.59 -2.45 10.17
C GLU A 210 -1.85 -3.72 9.35
N LEU A 211 -1.29 -3.82 8.15
CA LEU A 211 -1.41 -5.03 7.34
C LEU A 211 -0.75 -6.24 8.01
N MET A 212 0.43 -6.07 8.62
CA MET A 212 1.06 -7.12 9.42
C MET A 212 0.17 -7.57 10.58
N HIS A 213 -0.52 -6.61 11.24
CA HIS A 213 -1.48 -6.94 12.28
C HIS A 213 -2.66 -7.75 11.76
N ILE A 214 -3.24 -7.36 10.62
CA ILE A 214 -4.32 -8.10 9.96
C ILE A 214 -3.86 -9.52 9.59
N TYR A 215 -2.67 -9.68 9.03
CA TYR A 215 -2.12 -11.00 8.70
C TYR A 215 -1.92 -11.88 9.94
N ASN A 216 -1.35 -11.33 11.02
CA ASN A 216 -1.18 -12.07 12.27
C ASN A 216 -2.52 -12.50 12.88
N TYR A 217 -3.54 -11.62 12.81
CA TYR A 217 -4.88 -11.96 13.26
C TYR A 217 -5.51 -13.05 12.38
N MET A 218 -5.36 -12.93 11.07
CA MET A 218 -5.84 -13.93 10.11
C MET A 218 -5.29 -15.33 10.41
N TYR A 219 -4.02 -15.44 10.85
CA TYR A 219 -3.41 -16.72 11.21
C TYR A 219 -3.95 -17.33 12.50
N GLN A 220 -4.43 -16.49 13.41
CA GLN A 220 -5.07 -16.98 14.64
C GLN A 220 -6.46 -17.57 14.38
N LEU A 221 -7.10 -17.13 13.28
CA LEU A 221 -8.43 -17.57 12.89
C LEU A 221 -8.43 -18.74 11.88
N ALA A 222 -7.31 -19.10 11.30
CA ALA A 222 -7.18 -20.13 10.27
C ALA A 222 -7.03 -21.52 10.87
#